data_beb045cbd87a95a33ad631478c82bb82
#
_entry.id   beb045cbd87a95a33ad631478c82bb82
#
_cell.length_a   1.000
_cell.length_b   1.000
_cell.length_c   1.000
_cell.angle_alpha   90.00
_cell.angle_beta   90.00
_cell.angle_gamma   90.00
#
_symmetry.space_group_name_H-M   'P 1'
#
loop_
_entity.id
_entity.type
_entity.pdbx_description
1 polymer ?
#
loop_
_entity_poly.entity_id
_entity_poly.type
_entity_poly.pdbx_seq_one_letter_code
_entity_poly.pdbx_strand_id
1 'polypeptide(L)'
;MSYDLRIAVKVEGCGKLVDIREPELANPTYNLGQMFRACTGWDYDQGKYYNCADVIENIDRGIRELRKRPSAYKSLEPDNGWGTLEDAVQVLESLRKCIYEAAEDIPIEFLWVAW
;
A
#
# COMPACT_ATOMS: atom_id res chain seq x y z
N MET A 1 7.77 0.88 -15.27
CA MET A 1 6.52 0.22 -14.91
C MET A 1 6.16 0.55 -13.47
N SER A 2 4.88 0.51 -13.13
CA SER A 2 4.41 0.95 -11.83
C SER A 2 3.30 0.04 -11.30
N TYR A 3 3.12 0.06 -9.97
CA TYR A 3 1.95 -0.54 -9.32
C TYR A 3 0.70 0.26 -9.70
N ASP A 4 -0.45 -0.32 -9.47
CA ASP A 4 -1.75 0.32 -9.69
C ASP A 4 -2.59 0.10 -8.43
N LEU A 5 -2.42 1.01 -7.45
CA LEU A 5 -3.07 0.91 -6.15
C LEU A 5 -4.54 1.31 -6.24
N ARG A 6 -5.40 0.44 -5.74
CA ARG A 6 -6.85 0.66 -5.76
C ARG A 6 -7.47 0.16 -4.47
N ILE A 7 -8.51 0.86 -4.01
CA ILE A 7 -9.35 0.40 -2.91
C ILE A 7 -10.68 -0.06 -3.50
N ALA A 8 -11.10 -1.26 -3.10
CA ALA A 8 -12.34 -1.87 -3.56
C ALA A 8 -13.24 -2.20 -2.37
N VAL A 9 -14.53 -2.30 -2.63
CA VAL A 9 -15.53 -2.75 -1.66
C VAL A 9 -16.10 -4.08 -2.10
N LYS A 10 -16.33 -4.98 -1.13
CA LYS A 10 -17.02 -6.23 -1.37
C LYS A 10 -18.53 -5.98 -1.31
N VAL A 11 -19.20 -6.24 -2.42
CA VAL A 11 -20.66 -6.03 -2.53
C VAL A 11 -21.40 -7.18 -1.85
N GLU A 12 -22.24 -6.87 -0.88
CA GLU A 12 -23.07 -7.88 -0.22
C GLU A 12 -24.01 -8.56 -1.21
N GLY A 13 -24.20 -9.86 -0.99
CA GLY A 13 -25.11 -10.69 -1.80
C GLY A 13 -24.47 -11.32 -3.02
N CYS A 14 -23.51 -10.69 -3.69
CA CYS A 14 -22.83 -11.29 -4.83
C CYS A 14 -21.33 -11.55 -4.61
N GLY A 15 -20.74 -10.96 -3.58
CA GLY A 15 -19.32 -11.16 -3.25
C GLY A 15 -18.33 -10.54 -4.22
N LYS A 16 -18.77 -9.75 -5.17
CA LYS A 16 -17.90 -9.05 -6.11
C LYS A 16 -17.16 -7.91 -5.45
N LEU A 17 -15.91 -7.70 -5.89
CA LEU A 17 -15.11 -6.55 -5.51
C LEU A 17 -15.27 -5.46 -6.57
N VAL A 18 -15.61 -4.26 -6.14
CA VAL A 18 -15.79 -3.10 -7.02
C VAL A 18 -14.82 -2.00 -6.58
N ASP A 19 -13.99 -1.53 -7.49
CA ASP A 19 -13.04 -0.44 -7.22
C ASP A 19 -13.84 0.84 -6.96
N ILE A 20 -13.54 1.50 -5.82
CA ILE A 20 -14.29 2.70 -5.40
C ILE A 20 -13.40 3.93 -5.24
N ARG A 21 -12.08 3.74 -5.06
CA ARG A 21 -11.20 4.84 -4.73
C ARG A 21 -9.75 4.50 -5.05
N GLU A 22 -8.99 5.52 -5.45
CA GLU A 22 -7.55 5.43 -5.61
C GLU A 22 -6.87 6.31 -4.56
N PRO A 23 -5.71 5.89 -3.98
CA PRO A 23 -4.92 6.80 -3.17
C PRO A 23 -4.33 7.91 -4.02
N GLU A 24 -3.92 9.00 -3.39
CA GLU A 24 -3.33 10.16 -4.08
C GLU A 24 -2.09 9.76 -4.90
N LEU A 25 -1.28 8.85 -4.34
CA LEU A 25 -0.12 8.30 -5.04
C LEU A 25 -0.43 6.86 -5.48
N ALA A 26 -1.26 6.73 -6.53
CA ALA A 26 -1.81 5.45 -6.97
C ALA A 26 -0.85 4.61 -7.81
N ASN A 27 0.17 5.21 -8.40
CA ASN A 27 1.05 4.52 -9.35
C ASN A 27 2.54 4.61 -8.94
N PRO A 28 2.94 4.06 -7.77
CA PRO A 28 4.35 4.05 -7.40
C PRO A 28 5.15 3.13 -8.31
N THR A 29 6.42 3.46 -8.52
CA THR A 29 7.32 2.65 -9.34
C THR A 29 7.56 1.26 -8.73
N TYR A 30 7.70 0.24 -9.58
CA TYR A 30 8.09 -1.11 -9.16
C TYR A 30 9.45 -1.17 -8.48
N ASN A 31 10.29 -0.15 -8.69
CA ASN A 31 11.60 -0.04 -8.03
C ASN A 31 11.48 0.05 -6.50
N LEU A 32 10.31 0.40 -5.98
CA LEU A 32 10.03 0.42 -4.54
C LEU A 32 9.63 -0.94 -3.97
N GLY A 33 9.41 -1.94 -4.82
CA GLY A 33 8.89 -3.25 -4.38
C GLY A 33 9.73 -3.92 -3.31
N GLN A 34 11.07 -3.92 -3.49
CA GLN A 34 11.99 -4.52 -2.53
C GLN A 34 11.92 -3.81 -1.17
N MET A 35 11.83 -2.49 -1.19
CA MET A 35 11.71 -1.68 0.03
C MET A 35 10.36 -1.94 0.73
N PHE A 36 9.26 -2.01 -0.03
CA PHE A 36 7.94 -2.34 0.52
C PHE A 36 7.93 -3.70 1.20
N ARG A 37 8.46 -4.72 0.53
CA ARG A 37 8.54 -6.07 1.11
C ARG A 37 9.35 -6.08 2.41
N ALA A 38 10.49 -5.39 2.40
CA ALA A 38 11.38 -5.35 3.57
C ALA A 38 10.75 -4.61 4.74
N CYS A 39 10.14 -3.44 4.52
CA CYS A 39 9.62 -2.62 5.63
C CYS A 39 8.26 -3.08 6.13
N THR A 40 7.37 -3.53 5.25
CA THR A 40 6.04 -4.02 5.64
C THR A 40 6.07 -5.47 6.11
N GLY A 41 7.04 -6.26 5.66
CA GLY A 41 7.08 -7.70 5.89
C GLY A 41 6.08 -8.48 5.07
N TRP A 42 5.49 -7.89 4.07
CA TRP A 42 4.45 -8.48 3.23
C TRP A 42 4.90 -8.52 1.77
N ASP A 43 4.70 -9.68 1.14
CA ASP A 43 5.00 -9.86 -0.28
C ASP A 43 3.71 -9.82 -1.08
N TYR A 44 3.35 -8.61 -1.55
CA TYR A 44 2.13 -8.40 -2.31
C TYR A 44 2.28 -8.86 -3.75
N ASP A 45 1.35 -9.71 -4.20
CA ASP A 45 1.24 -10.06 -5.61
C ASP A 45 0.50 -8.95 -6.36
N GLN A 46 1.09 -8.50 -7.45
CA GLN A 46 0.50 -7.46 -8.28
C GLN A 46 -0.86 -7.89 -8.83
N GLY A 47 -1.84 -7.00 -8.75
CA GLY A 47 -3.17 -7.23 -9.31
C GLY A 47 -4.10 -8.07 -8.44
N LYS A 48 -3.61 -8.59 -7.33
CA LYS A 48 -4.47 -9.32 -6.38
C LYS A 48 -5.04 -8.36 -5.34
N TYR A 49 -6.20 -8.73 -4.79
CA TYR A 49 -6.86 -7.97 -3.73
C TYR A 49 -6.59 -8.60 -2.37
N TYR A 50 -6.29 -7.75 -1.40
CA TYR A 50 -6.04 -8.13 -0.01
C TYR A 50 -6.99 -7.36 0.90
N ASN A 51 -7.54 -8.01 1.92
CA ASN A 51 -8.44 -7.34 2.86
C ASN A 51 -7.71 -6.26 3.64
N CYS A 52 -8.27 -5.06 3.67
CA CYS A 52 -7.63 -3.92 4.32
C CYS A 52 -7.41 -4.13 5.82
N ALA A 53 -8.32 -4.84 6.50
CA ALA A 53 -8.16 -5.15 7.92
C ALA A 53 -6.92 -6.01 8.18
N ASP A 54 -6.58 -6.88 7.24
CA ASP A 54 -5.41 -7.76 7.37
C ASP A 54 -4.10 -7.03 7.07
N VAL A 55 -4.11 -6.09 6.14
CA VAL A 55 -2.85 -5.45 5.67
C VAL A 55 -2.53 -4.14 6.36
N ILE A 56 -3.48 -3.52 7.05
CA ILE A 56 -3.26 -2.19 7.64
C ILE A 56 -2.11 -2.19 8.67
N GLU A 57 -1.94 -3.26 9.43
CA GLU A 57 -0.84 -3.39 10.38
C GLU A 57 0.51 -3.45 9.66
N ASN A 58 0.57 -4.10 8.50
CA ASN A 58 1.77 -4.18 7.68
C ASN A 58 2.14 -2.80 7.12
N ILE A 59 1.13 -2.03 6.69
CA ILE A 59 1.33 -0.66 6.22
C ILE A 59 1.86 0.22 7.34
N ASP A 60 1.27 0.14 8.53
CA ASP A 60 1.71 0.90 9.70
C ASP A 60 3.13 0.51 10.12
N ARG A 61 3.45 -0.78 10.08
CA ARG A 61 4.80 -1.26 10.34
C ARG A 61 5.79 -0.67 9.34
N GLY A 62 5.42 -0.68 8.06
CA GLY A 62 6.28 -0.15 7.00
C GLY A 62 6.62 1.31 7.24
N ILE A 63 5.64 2.13 7.55
CA ILE A 63 5.84 3.55 7.85
C ILE A 63 6.77 3.73 9.05
N ARG A 64 6.52 3.00 10.14
CA ARG A 64 7.34 3.06 11.35
C ARG A 64 8.79 2.68 11.06
N GLU A 65 9.00 1.57 10.33
CA GLU A 65 10.35 1.08 10.02
C GLU A 65 11.12 2.07 9.15
N LEU A 66 10.49 2.62 8.13
CA LEU A 66 11.16 3.59 7.26
C LEU A 66 11.56 4.87 8.02
N ARG A 67 10.75 5.28 8.99
CA ARG A 67 11.04 6.46 9.81
C ARG A 67 12.07 6.19 10.91
N LYS A 68 12.03 5.00 11.51
CA LYS A 68 12.93 4.62 12.60
C LYS A 68 14.32 4.25 12.14
N ARG A 69 14.43 3.56 10.99
CA ARG A 69 15.67 2.97 10.50
C ARG A 69 15.96 3.37 9.06
N PRO A 70 15.96 4.67 8.74
CA PRO A 70 16.11 5.10 7.35
C PRO A 70 17.40 4.59 6.70
N SER A 71 18.51 4.53 7.45
CA SER A 71 19.80 4.08 6.91
C SER A 71 19.75 2.64 6.42
N ALA A 72 19.01 1.77 7.11
CA ALA A 72 18.87 0.36 6.72
C ALA A 72 18.13 0.22 5.40
N TYR A 73 17.08 1.02 5.19
CA TYR A 73 16.24 0.92 4.00
C TYR A 73 16.75 1.73 2.82
N LYS A 74 17.56 2.76 3.06
CA LYS A 74 18.21 3.52 1.98
C LYS A 74 19.10 2.66 1.11
N SER A 75 19.68 1.59 1.67
CA SER A 75 20.49 0.65 0.89
C SER A 75 19.68 -0.10 -0.16
N LEU A 76 18.35 -0.07 -0.07
CA LEU A 76 17.44 -0.70 -1.02
C LEU A 76 16.96 0.26 -2.11
N GLU A 77 17.38 1.54 -2.06
CA GLU A 77 17.07 2.49 -3.13
C GLU A 77 17.80 2.07 -4.41
N PRO A 78 17.12 2.08 -5.56
CA PRO A 78 17.77 1.73 -6.81
C PRO A 78 18.79 2.80 -7.25
N ASP A 79 19.85 2.38 -7.92
CA ASP A 79 20.94 3.27 -8.37
C ASP A 79 20.48 4.31 -9.38
N ASN A 80 19.36 4.06 -10.08
CA ASN A 80 18.87 4.97 -11.11
C ASN A 80 18.10 6.18 -10.56
N GLY A 81 17.96 6.31 -9.23
CA GLY A 81 17.24 7.41 -8.60
C GLY A 81 15.71 7.32 -8.70
N TRP A 82 15.17 6.24 -9.23
CA TRP A 82 13.72 6.03 -9.34
C TRP A 82 13.22 5.21 -8.15
N GLY A 83 12.64 5.90 -7.19
CA GLY A 83 12.10 5.27 -5.99
C GLY A 83 13.01 5.45 -4.78
N THR A 84 12.82 6.55 -4.05
CA THR A 84 13.57 6.85 -2.84
C THR A 84 12.82 6.34 -1.60
N LEU A 85 13.52 6.29 -0.46
CA LEU A 85 12.90 6.01 0.83
C LEU A 85 11.75 6.97 1.12
N GLU A 86 11.93 8.25 0.80
CA GLU A 86 10.89 9.27 1.00
C GLU A 86 9.67 8.98 0.14
N ASP A 87 9.87 8.54 -1.10
CA ASP A 87 8.77 8.12 -1.98
C ASP A 87 8.00 6.97 -1.36
N ALA A 88 8.69 5.98 -0.79
CA ALA A 88 8.05 4.84 -0.16
C ALA A 88 7.20 5.26 1.04
N VAL A 89 7.70 6.16 1.89
CA VAL A 89 6.95 6.70 3.02
C VAL A 89 5.68 7.39 2.53
N GLN A 90 5.79 8.24 1.52
CA GLN A 90 4.65 8.99 0.98
C GLN A 90 3.59 8.06 0.38
N VAL A 91 4.02 7.02 -0.32
CA VAL A 91 3.10 6.02 -0.91
C VAL A 91 2.33 5.30 0.19
N LEU A 92 3.02 4.80 1.22
CA LEU A 92 2.36 4.08 2.32
C LEU A 92 1.43 4.98 3.11
N GLU A 93 1.81 6.23 3.34
CA GLU A 93 0.94 7.20 4.01
C GLU A 93 -0.29 7.55 3.18
N SER A 94 -0.12 7.72 1.87
CA SER A 94 -1.21 7.98 0.94
C SER A 94 -2.20 6.81 0.93
N LEU A 95 -1.70 5.59 0.88
CA LEU A 95 -2.52 4.38 0.92
C LEU A 95 -3.28 4.26 2.24
N ARG A 96 -2.58 4.47 3.36
CA ARG A 96 -3.19 4.44 4.70
C ARG A 96 -4.32 5.45 4.82
N LYS A 97 -4.08 6.67 4.39
CA LYS A 97 -5.08 7.74 4.39
C LYS A 97 -6.32 7.35 3.57
N CYS A 98 -6.10 6.80 2.38
CA CYS A 98 -7.18 6.36 1.50
C CYS A 98 -8.05 5.28 2.16
N ILE A 99 -7.42 4.30 2.80
CA ILE A 99 -8.13 3.24 3.52
C ILE A 99 -8.99 3.81 4.65
N TYR A 100 -8.43 4.71 5.47
CA TYR A 100 -9.17 5.29 6.59
C TYR A 100 -10.30 6.22 6.13
N GLU A 101 -10.13 6.95 5.04
CA GLU A 101 -11.20 7.76 4.46
C GLU A 101 -12.35 6.88 3.97
N ALA A 102 -12.04 5.77 3.30
CA ALA A 102 -13.06 4.82 2.88
C ALA A 102 -13.75 4.16 4.09
N ALA A 103 -12.99 3.92 5.16
CA ALA A 103 -13.50 3.28 6.38
C ALA A 103 -14.43 4.19 7.20
N GLU A 104 -14.51 5.48 6.89
CA GLU A 104 -15.48 6.37 7.53
C GLU A 104 -16.93 5.97 7.21
N ASP A 105 -17.17 5.45 6.00
CA ASP A 105 -18.52 5.12 5.53
C ASP A 105 -18.75 3.60 5.40
N ILE A 106 -17.68 2.81 5.26
CA ILE A 106 -17.77 1.38 4.99
C ILE A 106 -16.91 0.63 6.02
N PRO A 107 -17.46 -0.38 6.73
CA PRO A 107 -16.65 -1.17 7.67
C PRO A 107 -15.40 -1.72 6.98
N ILE A 108 -14.25 -1.64 7.67
CA ILE A 108 -12.96 -1.98 7.09
C ILE A 108 -12.90 -3.43 6.58
N GLU A 109 -13.63 -4.34 7.20
CA GLU A 109 -13.68 -5.73 6.78
C GLU A 109 -14.28 -5.94 5.38
N PHE A 110 -15.00 -4.94 4.86
CA PHE A 110 -15.53 -4.94 3.49
C PHE A 110 -14.64 -4.21 2.51
N LEU A 111 -13.51 -3.65 2.96
CA LEU A 111 -12.56 -2.93 2.11
C LEU A 111 -11.38 -3.82 1.73
N TRP A 112 -10.98 -3.70 0.47
CA TRP A 112 -9.89 -4.47 -0.11
C TRP A 112 -8.92 -3.53 -0.83
N VAL A 113 -7.66 -3.92 -0.87
CA VAL A 113 -6.62 -3.15 -1.56
C VAL A 113 -5.93 -4.03 -2.59
N ALA A 114 -5.73 -3.48 -3.79
CA ALA A 114 -4.90 -4.08 -4.82
C ALA A 114 -3.65 -3.23 -5.01
N TRP A 115 -2.54 -3.88 -5.27
CA TRP A 115 -1.25 -3.24 -5.55
C TRP A 115 -0.93 -3.25 -7.04
#